data_8cdc93ad6e4902c9b4611c117ca7033a
#
_entry.id   8cdc93ad6e4902c9b4611c117ca7033a
#
_cell.length_a   1.000
_cell.length_b   1.000
_cell.length_c   1.000
_cell.angle_alpha   90.00
_cell.angle_beta   90.00
_cell.angle_gamma   90.00
#
_symmetry.space_group_name_H-M   'P 1'
#
loop_
_entity.id
_entity.type
_entity.pdbx_description
1 polymer ?
#
loop_
_entity_poly.entity_id
_entity_poly.type
_entity_poly.pdbx_seq_one_letter_code
_entity_poly.pdbx_strand_id
1 'polypeptide(L)'
;MVLPANISDGEGAKQTLAPIHQNLPRMEKLWVDGGYKEGFQIWVEETTGWKVEVTRRSDVSPAVWGTDDEPPPERPGGFKVIPWRWIVERTFGWMGRYRRLSKDYEELPSSSEAWIWLCMTRLLLQRLGGA
;
A
#
# COMPACT_ATOMS: atom_id res chain seq x y z
N MET A 1 -4.48 -1.54 -12.36
CA MET A 1 -3.49 -2.44 -13.01
C MET A 1 -3.11 -3.53 -12.03
N VAL A 2 -3.10 -4.77 -12.46
CA VAL A 2 -2.58 -5.92 -11.70
C VAL A 2 -1.30 -6.38 -12.41
N LEU A 3 -0.25 -6.64 -11.63
CA LEU A 3 1.06 -7.01 -12.15
C LEU A 3 1.42 -8.44 -11.74
N PRO A 4 2.23 -9.15 -12.53
CA PRO A 4 2.74 -10.47 -12.16
C PRO A 4 3.58 -10.41 -10.87
N ALA A 5 3.51 -11.47 -10.06
CA ALA A 5 4.17 -11.54 -8.75
C ALA A 5 5.71 -11.54 -8.80
N ASN A 6 6.30 -11.72 -9.98
CA ASN A 6 7.76 -11.64 -10.17
C ASN A 6 8.31 -10.20 -10.30
N ILE A 7 7.42 -9.20 -10.34
CA ILE A 7 7.80 -7.79 -10.37
C ILE A 7 7.91 -7.30 -8.92
N SER A 8 9.01 -6.63 -8.57
CA SER A 8 9.18 -6.06 -7.23
C SER A 8 8.17 -4.93 -6.98
N ASP A 9 7.79 -4.72 -5.71
CA ASP A 9 6.81 -3.70 -5.32
C ASP A 9 7.19 -2.30 -5.82
N GLY A 10 8.47 -1.93 -5.71
CA GLY A 10 8.96 -0.63 -6.17
C GLY A 10 8.85 -0.45 -7.68
N GLU A 11 9.18 -1.48 -8.46
CA GLU A 11 9.08 -1.43 -9.92
C GLU A 11 7.61 -1.47 -10.37
N GLY A 12 6.81 -2.31 -9.74
CA GLY A 12 5.38 -2.38 -9.99
C GLY A 12 4.66 -1.07 -9.68
N ALA A 13 5.05 -0.40 -8.60
CA ALA A 13 4.50 0.91 -8.26
C ALA A 13 4.87 1.97 -9.31
N LYS A 14 6.11 1.99 -9.82
CA LYS A 14 6.50 2.90 -10.90
C LYS A 14 5.67 2.67 -12.17
N GLN A 15 5.52 1.41 -12.59
CA GLN A 15 4.71 1.05 -13.76
C GLN A 15 3.24 1.46 -13.60
N THR A 16 2.71 1.43 -12.38
CA THR A 16 1.34 1.82 -12.08
C THR A 16 1.18 3.33 -12.03
N LEU A 17 2.11 4.05 -11.39
CA LEU A 17 1.99 5.49 -11.15
C LEU A 17 2.33 6.32 -12.39
N ALA A 18 3.30 5.90 -13.21
CA ALA A 18 3.72 6.63 -14.39
C ALA A 18 2.58 7.00 -15.35
N PRO A 19 1.65 6.10 -15.71
CA PRO A 19 0.57 6.45 -16.63
C PRO A 19 -0.59 7.23 -15.98
N ILE A 20 -0.75 7.17 -14.65
CA ILE A 20 -1.94 7.73 -13.98
C ILE A 20 -1.69 9.05 -13.26
N HIS A 21 -0.43 9.43 -12.99
CA HIS A 21 -0.14 10.61 -12.18
C HIS A 21 -0.74 11.90 -12.75
N GLN A 22 -0.78 12.04 -14.08
CA GLN A 22 -1.38 13.21 -14.74
C GLN A 22 -2.90 13.29 -14.54
N ASN A 23 -3.56 12.16 -14.27
CA ASN A 23 -4.99 12.10 -14.02
C ASN A 23 -5.35 12.40 -12.54
N LEU A 24 -4.35 12.63 -11.70
CA LEU A 24 -4.50 12.85 -10.26
C LEU A 24 -3.97 14.24 -9.84
N PRO A 25 -4.49 15.35 -10.41
CA PRO A 25 -3.92 16.70 -10.23
C PRO A 25 -4.00 17.23 -8.79
N ARG A 26 -4.82 16.61 -7.93
CA ARG A 26 -4.96 16.99 -6.51
C ARG A 26 -4.14 16.12 -5.55
N MET A 27 -3.38 15.17 -6.08
CA MET A 27 -2.55 14.32 -5.26
C MET A 27 -1.24 15.02 -4.93
N GLU A 28 -0.94 15.14 -3.65
CA GLU A 28 0.22 15.86 -3.14
C GLU A 28 1.20 14.94 -2.39
N LYS A 29 0.70 13.82 -1.87
CA LYS A 29 1.47 12.96 -0.99
C LYS A 29 1.14 11.47 -1.22
N LEU A 30 2.18 10.65 -1.16
CA LEU A 30 2.11 9.20 -1.20
C LEU A 30 2.65 8.61 0.11
N TRP A 31 1.87 7.78 0.79
CA TRP A 31 2.35 6.99 1.92
C TRP A 31 2.75 5.60 1.43
N VAL A 32 3.95 5.20 1.81
CA VAL A 32 4.50 3.88 1.49
C VAL A 32 5.01 3.19 2.75
N ASP A 33 5.12 1.88 2.74
CA ASP A 33 5.73 1.15 3.83
C ASP A 33 7.27 1.15 3.74
N GLY A 34 7.94 0.59 4.78
CA GLY A 34 9.39 0.56 4.84
C GLY A 34 10.07 -0.33 3.78
N GLY A 35 9.33 -1.09 3.00
CA GLY A 35 9.83 -1.91 1.89
C GLY A 35 10.24 -1.09 0.66
N TYR A 36 9.68 0.13 0.53
CA TYR A 36 10.01 1.01 -0.58
C TYR A 36 11.32 1.75 -0.35
N LYS A 37 12.33 1.40 -1.16
CA LYS A 37 13.69 1.94 -1.06
C LYS A 37 13.76 3.42 -1.50
N GLU A 38 14.83 4.10 -1.08
CA GLU A 38 15.11 5.50 -1.41
C GLU A 38 15.00 5.82 -2.91
N GLY A 39 15.52 4.95 -3.76
CA GLY A 39 15.43 5.14 -5.22
C GLY A 39 14.00 5.17 -5.78
N PHE A 40 13.02 4.56 -5.11
CA PHE A 40 11.62 4.72 -5.46
C PHE A 40 11.08 6.09 -5.03
N GLN A 41 11.47 6.56 -3.85
CA GLN A 41 11.04 7.86 -3.31
C GLN A 41 11.52 9.00 -4.21
N ILE A 42 12.81 9.00 -4.56
CA ILE A 42 13.40 9.97 -5.49
C ILE A 42 12.66 9.95 -6.83
N TRP A 43 12.43 8.78 -7.39
CA TRP A 43 11.73 8.65 -8.67
C TRP A 43 10.29 9.24 -8.61
N VAL A 44 9.55 8.99 -7.52
CA VAL A 44 8.20 9.56 -7.37
C VAL A 44 8.27 11.09 -7.33
N GLU A 45 9.14 11.66 -6.51
CA GLU A 45 9.28 13.10 -6.36
C GLU A 45 9.67 13.77 -7.68
N GLU A 46 10.64 13.20 -8.41
CA GLU A 46 11.09 13.72 -9.70
C GLU A 46 10.05 13.59 -10.82
N THR A 47 9.31 12.46 -10.85
CA THR A 47 8.38 12.16 -11.94
C THR A 47 7.01 12.79 -11.74
N THR A 48 6.52 12.80 -10.49
CA THR A 48 5.14 13.18 -10.19
C THR A 48 5.03 14.49 -9.41
N GLY A 49 6.09 14.94 -8.78
CA GLY A 49 6.10 16.08 -7.86
C GLY A 49 5.43 15.79 -6.50
N TRP A 50 5.03 14.55 -6.23
CA TRP A 50 4.41 14.20 -4.96
C TRP A 50 5.45 13.94 -3.88
N LYS A 51 5.14 14.32 -2.64
CA LYS A 51 5.98 14.00 -1.48
C LYS A 51 5.77 12.55 -1.07
N VAL A 52 6.85 11.83 -0.78
CA VAL A 52 6.77 10.45 -0.27
C VAL A 52 7.01 10.44 1.23
N GLU A 53 6.11 9.83 1.96
CA GLU A 53 6.23 9.60 3.40
C GLU A 53 6.30 8.09 3.68
N VAL A 54 7.44 7.64 4.20
CA VAL A 54 7.64 6.24 4.55
C VAL A 54 7.06 5.98 5.94
N THR A 55 6.06 5.11 6.01
CA THR A 55 5.49 4.68 7.28
C THR A 55 6.32 3.53 7.84
N ARG A 56 7.08 3.78 8.89
CA ARG A 56 7.79 2.75 9.63
C ARG A 56 6.90 2.19 10.74
N ARG A 57 6.92 0.88 10.94
CA ARG A 57 6.31 0.29 12.14
C ARG A 57 7.10 0.78 13.36
N SER A 58 6.40 1.30 14.35
CA SER A 58 6.98 1.72 15.63
C SER A 58 7.46 0.53 16.50
N ASP A 59 7.11 -0.67 16.11
CA ASP A 59 7.34 -1.91 16.84
C ASP A 59 8.59 -2.68 16.37
N VAL A 60 9.44 -2.09 15.54
CA VAL A 60 10.79 -2.62 15.37
C VAL A 60 11.56 -2.26 16.65
N SER A 61 11.31 -3.04 17.70
CA SER A 61 12.34 -3.25 18.72
C SER A 61 13.55 -3.78 17.96
N PRO A 62 14.68 -3.09 17.96
CA PRO A 62 15.91 -3.78 17.65
C PRO A 62 15.94 -4.95 18.64
N ALA A 63 15.99 -6.17 18.14
CA ALA A 63 16.38 -7.29 18.96
C ALA A 63 17.86 -7.06 19.34
N VAL A 64 18.06 -6.19 20.31
CA VAL A 64 19.33 -6.00 20.96
C VAL A 64 19.43 -7.22 21.87
N TRP A 65 20.10 -8.23 21.39
CA TRP A 65 20.73 -9.20 22.26
C TRP A 65 21.83 -8.44 23.00
N GLY A 66 21.39 -7.63 24.00
CA GLY A 66 22.30 -6.92 24.90
C GLY A 66 22.94 -7.93 25.81
N THR A 67 24.25 -7.81 25.99
CA THR A 67 24.96 -8.34 27.15
C THR A 67 24.33 -7.72 28.40
N ASP A 68 24.24 -8.48 29.47
CA ASP A 68 23.50 -8.21 30.73
C ASP A 68 23.84 -6.91 31.48
N ASP A 69 24.69 -6.04 30.95
CA ASP A 69 25.23 -4.86 31.60
C ASP A 69 24.77 -3.48 31.04
N GLU A 70 23.95 -3.43 29.98
CA GLU A 70 23.43 -2.15 29.48
C GLU A 70 21.89 -2.05 29.66
N PRO A 71 21.39 -0.96 30.25
CA PRO A 71 19.95 -0.76 30.36
C PRO A 71 19.35 -0.69 28.95
N PRO A 72 18.19 -1.34 28.72
CA PRO A 72 17.54 -1.31 27.41
C PRO A 72 17.26 0.14 27.00
N PRO A 73 17.51 0.50 25.73
CA PRO A 73 17.26 1.85 25.25
C PRO A 73 15.80 2.24 25.50
N GLU A 74 15.59 3.47 25.98
CA GLU A 74 14.24 4.03 26.22
C GLU A 74 13.39 3.82 24.96
N ARG A 75 12.29 3.13 25.08
CA ARG A 75 11.35 2.89 23.97
C ARG A 75 10.75 4.24 23.61
N PRO A 76 10.93 4.71 22.38
CA PRO A 76 10.20 5.90 21.93
C PRO A 76 8.70 5.60 22.06
N GLY A 77 8.04 6.46 22.83
CA GLY A 77 6.73 6.23 23.41
C GLY A 77 5.66 5.73 22.47
N GLY A 78 4.94 4.71 22.92
CA GLY A 78 3.55 4.40 22.62
C GLY A 78 3.21 4.04 21.16
N PHE A 79 2.25 3.16 20.99
CA PHE A 79 1.62 2.86 19.71
C PHE A 79 1.10 4.14 19.04
N LYS A 80 1.76 4.59 17.98
CA LYS A 80 1.33 5.73 17.17
C LYS A 80 0.46 5.22 16.04
N VAL A 81 -0.83 5.53 16.10
CA VAL A 81 -1.75 5.27 14.98
C VAL A 81 -1.30 6.11 13.79
N ILE A 82 -0.96 5.45 12.68
CA ILE A 82 -0.67 6.13 11.43
C ILE A 82 -2.02 6.51 10.81
N PRO A 83 -2.33 7.81 10.67
CA PRO A 83 -3.56 8.26 10.04
C PRO A 83 -3.70 7.65 8.63
N TRP A 84 -4.90 7.25 8.27
CA TRP A 84 -5.26 6.76 6.92
C TRP A 84 -4.80 5.34 6.54
N ARG A 85 -3.90 4.68 7.27
CA ARG A 85 -3.49 3.29 7.00
C ARG A 85 -4.69 2.33 6.93
N TRP A 86 -5.66 2.50 7.80
CA TRP A 86 -6.88 1.70 7.82
C TRP A 86 -7.68 1.72 6.51
N ILE A 87 -7.50 2.75 5.65
CA ILE A 87 -8.18 2.83 4.35
C ILE A 87 -7.73 1.70 3.43
N VAL A 88 -6.43 1.41 3.40
CA VAL A 88 -5.87 0.30 2.61
C VAL A 88 -6.40 -1.03 3.12
N GLU A 89 -6.32 -1.25 4.43
CA GLU A 89 -6.82 -2.47 5.08
C GLU A 89 -8.32 -2.66 4.85
N ARG A 90 -9.10 -1.58 4.94
CA ARG A 90 -10.54 -1.59 4.64
C ARG A 90 -10.81 -1.96 3.17
N THR A 91 -10.04 -1.42 2.25
CA THR A 91 -10.22 -1.68 0.81
C THR A 91 -9.95 -3.15 0.50
N PHE A 92 -8.88 -3.72 1.03
CA PHE A 92 -8.63 -5.16 0.94
C PHE A 92 -9.69 -5.99 1.66
N GLY A 93 -10.17 -5.55 2.82
CA GLY A 93 -11.29 -6.19 3.52
C GLY A 93 -12.58 -6.24 2.70
N TRP A 94 -12.86 -5.21 1.91
CA TRP A 94 -14.01 -5.23 1.00
C TRP A 94 -13.80 -6.22 -0.15
N MET A 95 -12.63 -6.25 -0.75
CA MET A 95 -12.29 -7.19 -1.81
C MET A 95 -12.32 -8.63 -1.30
N GLY A 96 -11.81 -8.91 -0.11
CA GLY A 96 -11.80 -10.24 0.50
C GLY A 96 -13.19 -10.85 0.78
N ARG A 97 -14.26 -10.04 0.79
CA ARG A 97 -15.64 -10.54 0.87
C ARG A 97 -16.12 -11.23 -0.40
N TYR A 98 -15.45 -11.00 -1.51
CA TYR A 98 -15.74 -11.67 -2.77
C TYR A 98 -14.88 -12.93 -2.88
N ARG A 99 -15.55 -14.08 -3.00
CA ARG A 99 -14.88 -15.40 -3.05
C ARG A 99 -13.73 -15.43 -4.08
N ARG A 100 -13.92 -14.76 -5.20
CA ARG A 100 -12.95 -14.76 -6.32
C ARG A 100 -11.71 -13.89 -6.02
N LEU A 101 -11.80 -12.95 -5.09
CA LEU A 101 -10.71 -12.06 -4.65
C LEU A 101 -10.14 -12.44 -3.28
N SER A 102 -10.61 -13.52 -2.65
CA SER A 102 -10.08 -14.01 -1.37
C SER A 102 -8.70 -14.66 -1.51
N LYS A 103 -8.37 -15.13 -2.70
CA LYS A 103 -7.06 -15.61 -3.14
C LYS A 103 -6.92 -15.25 -4.63
N ASP A 104 -5.69 -15.23 -5.12
CA ASP A 104 -5.45 -15.14 -6.56
C ASP A 104 -5.65 -16.52 -7.20
N TYR A 105 -6.70 -16.66 -7.97
CA TYR A 105 -7.06 -17.89 -8.70
C TYR A 105 -6.81 -17.77 -10.20
N GLU A 106 -6.39 -16.60 -10.64
CA GLU A 106 -6.30 -16.29 -12.06
C GLU A 106 -4.85 -16.46 -12.55
N GLU A 107 -4.67 -17.09 -13.69
CA GLU A 107 -3.36 -17.25 -14.32
C GLU A 107 -2.90 -15.94 -15.00
N LEU A 108 -3.86 -15.14 -15.47
CA LEU A 108 -3.57 -13.90 -16.17
C LEU A 108 -3.87 -12.68 -15.29
N PRO A 109 -2.93 -11.74 -15.13
CA PRO A 109 -3.16 -10.49 -14.39
C PRO A 109 -4.37 -9.69 -14.89
N SER A 110 -4.66 -9.74 -16.19
CA SER A 110 -5.83 -9.07 -16.77
C SER A 110 -7.16 -9.66 -16.28
N SER A 111 -7.21 -10.96 -16.00
CA SER A 111 -8.40 -11.60 -15.42
C SER A 111 -8.60 -11.18 -13.97
N SER A 112 -7.52 -11.12 -13.17
CA SER A 112 -7.57 -10.61 -11.80
C SER A 112 -8.01 -9.15 -11.78
N GLU A 113 -7.50 -8.33 -12.68
CA GLU A 113 -7.91 -6.93 -12.83
C GLU A 113 -9.40 -6.79 -13.16
N ALA A 114 -9.91 -7.58 -14.09
CA ALA A 114 -11.32 -7.58 -14.45
C ALA A 114 -12.24 -7.92 -13.27
N TRP A 115 -11.85 -8.89 -12.44
CA TRP A 115 -12.58 -9.24 -11.21
C TRP A 115 -12.57 -8.11 -10.19
N ILE A 116 -11.45 -7.42 -10.02
CA ILE A 116 -11.35 -6.26 -9.13
C ILE A 116 -12.32 -5.16 -9.61
N TRP A 117 -12.31 -4.84 -10.90
CA TRP A 117 -13.22 -3.83 -11.47
C TRP A 117 -14.69 -4.19 -11.28
N LEU A 118 -15.06 -5.45 -11.52
CA LEU A 118 -16.43 -5.92 -11.33
C LEU A 118 -16.89 -5.81 -9.88
N CYS A 119 -16.04 -6.23 -8.94
CA CYS A 119 -16.35 -6.18 -7.52
C CYS A 119 -16.44 -4.74 -7.00
N MET A 120 -15.54 -3.86 -7.43
CA MET A 120 -15.56 -2.45 -7.04
C MET A 120 -16.75 -1.71 -7.64
N THR A 121 -17.11 -1.99 -8.88
CA THR A 121 -18.31 -1.44 -9.52
C THR A 121 -19.57 -1.83 -8.76
N ARG A 122 -19.72 -3.10 -8.41
CA ARG A 122 -20.84 -3.56 -7.58
C ARG A 122 -20.91 -2.83 -6.23
N LEU A 123 -19.78 -2.71 -5.55
CA LEU A 123 -19.69 -2.02 -4.26
C LEU A 123 -20.09 -0.54 -4.37
N LEU A 124 -19.65 0.13 -5.43
CA LEU A 124 -20.01 1.53 -5.68
C LEU A 124 -21.51 1.68 -6.00
N LEU A 125 -22.06 0.81 -6.83
CA LEU A 125 -23.50 0.81 -7.16
C LEU A 125 -24.37 0.58 -5.91
N GLN A 126 -23.99 -0.35 -5.03
CA GLN A 126 -24.70 -0.56 -3.77
C GLN A 126 -24.68 0.69 -2.88
N ARG A 127 -23.59 1.43 -2.84
CA ARG A 127 -23.50 2.68 -2.07
C ARG A 127 -24.31 3.82 -2.66
N LEU A 128 -24.35 3.92 -3.98
CA LEU A 128 -25.15 4.93 -4.68
C LEU A 128 -26.64 4.62 -4.59
N GLY A 129 -27.01 3.34 -4.56
CA GLY A 129 -28.39 2.89 -4.45
C GLY A 129 -28.99 2.97 -3.04
N GLY A 130 -28.22 3.38 -2.03
CA GLY A 130 -28.71 3.57 -0.66
C GLY A 130 -29.08 2.27 0.07
N ALA A 131 -28.54 1.12 -0.36
CA ALA A 131 -28.77 -0.18 0.25
C ALA A 131 -27.64 -0.54 1.24
#